data_2c8f41e2be5ddf7eaf9c13393f25280a
#
_entry.id   2c8f41e2be5ddf7eaf9c13393f25280a
#
_cell.length_a   1.000
_cell.length_b   1.000
_cell.length_c   1.000
_cell.angle_alpha   90.00
_cell.angle_beta   90.00
_cell.angle_gamma   90.00
#
_symmetry.space_group_name_H-M   'P 1'
#
loop_
_entity.id
_entity.type
_entity.pdbx_description
1 polymer ?
#
loop_
_entity_poly.entity_id
_entity_poly.type
_entity_poly.pdbx_seq_one_letter_code
_entity_poly.pdbx_strand_id
1 'polypeptide(L)'
;YFNTNQNPYFAAQISQHCWQATPARVIDFIRNKGKERQGEVWEDTHLVEVHKNGRKYHVLLYTHDKRYIEYECDHFVNALGYSAERFARMLGLYTGLYPVKHQALITHRLPNLGKNGDILDMLIDRRKRNDFSAVYGQQFAETGQIIACASPAVDAKAEISNFDELKFNTRRFMEIISEVFCDWIPSLATVPVQATWSGYYVEPRYI
;
A
#
# COMPACT_ATOMS: atom_id res chain seq x y z
N TYR A 1 -3.99 23.40 -16.34
CA TYR A 1 -3.78 22.19 -17.09
C TYR A 1 -4.90 21.15 -16.89
N PHE A 2 -5.84 21.41 -16.01
CA PHE A 2 -7.00 20.54 -15.81
C PHE A 2 -8.07 20.83 -16.86
N ASN A 3 -8.63 19.77 -17.42
CA ASN A 3 -9.75 19.90 -18.35
C ASN A 3 -11.01 20.30 -17.56
N THR A 4 -11.28 21.58 -17.48
CA THR A 4 -12.42 22.13 -16.75
C THR A 4 -13.75 22.07 -17.53
N ASN A 5 -13.70 21.71 -18.82
CA ASN A 5 -14.87 21.84 -19.71
C ASN A 5 -15.77 20.60 -19.77
N GLN A 6 -15.36 19.47 -19.21
CA GLN A 6 -16.12 18.22 -19.38
C GLN A 6 -16.50 17.52 -18.08
N ASN A 7 -16.19 18.09 -16.91
CA ASN A 7 -16.39 17.32 -15.69
C ASN A 7 -17.04 18.10 -14.55
N PRO A 8 -18.20 17.67 -14.12
CA PRO A 8 -18.85 18.26 -12.98
C PRO A 8 -18.21 17.74 -11.67
N TYR A 9 -17.08 18.31 -11.28
CA TYR A 9 -16.68 18.23 -9.89
C TYR A 9 -17.60 19.14 -9.09
N PHE A 10 -18.40 18.57 -8.20
CA PHE A 10 -19.29 19.34 -7.33
C PHE A 10 -18.52 20.15 -6.29
N ALA A 11 -17.35 19.67 -5.88
CA ALA A 11 -16.48 20.35 -4.94
C ALA A 11 -15.03 19.84 -5.04
N ALA A 12 -14.08 20.69 -4.68
CA ALA A 12 -12.69 20.33 -4.44
C ALA A 12 -12.30 20.75 -3.01
N GLN A 13 -11.57 19.88 -2.32
CA GLN A 13 -10.97 20.20 -1.03
C GLN A 13 -9.47 20.27 -1.20
N ILE A 14 -8.86 21.36 -0.71
CA ILE A 14 -7.42 21.56 -0.70
C ILE A 14 -6.93 21.47 0.74
N SER A 15 -5.93 20.61 0.97
CA SER A 15 -5.21 20.54 2.23
C SER A 15 -3.81 21.11 2.04
N GLN A 16 -3.48 22.17 2.79
CA GLN A 16 -2.22 22.90 2.64
C GLN A 16 -1.06 22.36 3.48
N HIS A 17 -1.35 21.51 4.46
CA HIS A 17 -0.35 20.96 5.38
C HIS A 17 -0.25 19.44 5.27
N CYS A 18 0.11 18.98 4.08
CA CYS A 18 0.35 17.57 3.83
C CYS A 18 1.85 17.29 3.76
N TRP A 19 2.25 16.13 4.26
CA TRP A 19 3.62 15.68 4.23
C TRP A 19 3.72 14.38 3.43
N GLN A 20 4.81 14.24 2.72
CA GLN A 20 5.15 13.03 1.99
C GLN A 20 6.42 12.43 2.59
N ALA A 21 6.44 11.11 2.76
CA ALA A 21 7.62 10.37 3.15
C ALA A 21 7.85 9.19 2.21
N THR A 22 9.12 8.89 1.95
CA THR A 22 9.50 7.68 1.23
C THR A 22 9.48 6.50 2.20
N PRO A 23 8.59 5.49 2.02
CA PRO A 23 8.43 4.41 3.00
C PRO A 23 9.73 3.68 3.32
N ALA A 24 10.57 3.40 2.33
CA ALA A 24 11.86 2.74 2.54
C ALA A 24 12.78 3.53 3.49
N ARG A 25 12.87 4.85 3.32
CA ARG A 25 13.67 5.70 4.21
C ARG A 25 13.14 5.71 5.65
N VAL A 26 11.82 5.68 5.82
CA VAL A 26 11.19 5.60 7.15
C VAL A 26 11.51 4.26 7.81
N ILE A 27 11.41 3.16 7.06
CA ILE A 27 11.75 1.82 7.57
C ILE A 27 13.22 1.75 7.96
N ASP A 28 14.13 2.25 7.11
CA ASP A 28 15.57 2.29 7.41
C ASP A 28 15.88 3.12 8.66
N PHE A 29 15.22 4.26 8.82
CA PHE A 29 15.37 5.09 10.02
C PHE A 29 14.93 4.32 11.29
N ILE A 30 13.74 3.70 11.26
CA ILE A 30 13.22 2.93 12.41
C ILE A 30 14.12 1.74 12.72
N ARG A 31 14.58 1.02 11.70
CA ARG A 31 15.51 -0.11 11.85
C ARG A 31 16.80 0.32 12.52
N ASN A 32 17.41 1.41 12.07
CA ASN A 32 18.66 1.92 12.64
C ASN A 32 18.47 2.37 14.09
N LYS A 33 17.35 3.05 14.39
CA LYS A 33 17.00 3.41 15.78
C LYS A 33 16.75 2.20 16.68
N GLY A 34 16.19 1.12 16.14
CA GLY A 34 16.06 -0.14 16.86
C GLY A 34 17.45 -0.75 17.21
N LYS A 35 18.36 -0.79 16.24
CA LYS A 35 19.72 -1.28 16.45
C LYS A 35 20.52 -0.43 17.45
N GLU A 36 20.40 0.90 17.41
CA GLU A 36 21.01 1.79 18.41
C GLU A 36 20.55 1.47 19.85
N ARG A 37 19.35 0.91 20.01
CA ARG A 37 18.77 0.46 21.28
C ARG A 37 19.00 -1.02 21.58
N GLN A 38 19.98 -1.64 20.90
CA GLN A 38 20.33 -3.06 21.05
C GLN A 38 19.22 -4.02 20.58
N GLY A 39 18.28 -3.55 19.74
CA GLY A 39 17.32 -4.41 19.10
C GLY A 39 17.94 -5.18 17.94
N GLU A 40 17.51 -6.42 17.77
CA GLU A 40 17.88 -7.24 16.60
C GLU A 40 16.81 -7.11 15.50
N VAL A 41 17.26 -7.14 14.26
CA VAL A 41 16.38 -7.17 13.09
C VAL A 41 16.76 -8.35 12.22
N TRP A 42 15.85 -9.28 12.10
CA TRP A 42 16.01 -10.51 11.30
C TRP A 42 15.26 -10.35 9.99
N GLU A 43 15.98 -10.04 8.94
CA GLU A 43 15.45 -9.91 7.59
C GLU A 43 15.21 -11.31 6.98
N ASP A 44 14.34 -11.41 5.97
CA ASP A 44 13.99 -12.66 5.28
C ASP A 44 13.63 -13.81 6.24
N THR A 45 13.00 -13.46 7.35
CA THR A 45 12.58 -14.38 8.40
C THR A 45 11.07 -14.39 8.52
N HIS A 46 10.48 -15.58 8.43
CA HIS A 46 9.03 -15.78 8.44
C HIS A 46 8.57 -16.37 9.75
N LEU A 47 7.55 -15.78 10.36
CA LEU A 47 6.82 -16.42 11.45
C LEU A 47 6.00 -17.58 10.86
N VAL A 48 6.23 -18.78 11.38
CA VAL A 48 5.51 -20.00 10.97
C VAL A 48 4.37 -20.28 11.91
N GLU A 49 4.66 -20.23 13.22
CA GLU A 49 3.72 -20.55 14.28
C GLU A 49 3.97 -19.69 15.52
N VAL A 50 2.91 -19.42 16.27
CA VAL A 50 2.98 -18.81 17.59
C VAL A 50 1.95 -19.47 18.50
N HIS A 51 2.35 -19.82 19.71
CA HIS A 51 1.44 -20.26 20.75
C HIS A 51 1.83 -19.72 22.12
N LYS A 52 0.89 -19.68 23.04
CA LYS A 52 1.11 -19.22 24.40
C LYS A 52 1.08 -20.40 25.36
N ASN A 53 2.12 -20.52 26.18
CA ASN A 53 2.20 -21.52 27.25
C ASN A 53 2.46 -20.79 28.57
N GLY A 54 1.49 -20.78 29.47
CA GLY A 54 1.55 -20.02 30.70
C GLY A 54 1.71 -18.51 30.44
N ARG A 55 2.86 -17.94 30.86
CA ARG A 55 3.20 -16.51 30.68
C ARG A 55 4.08 -16.23 29.47
N LYS A 56 4.56 -17.27 28.80
CA LYS A 56 5.51 -17.17 27.69
C LYS A 56 4.85 -17.39 26.34
N TYR A 57 5.38 -16.75 25.33
CA TYR A 57 5.07 -17.01 23.93
C TYR A 57 6.19 -17.82 23.31
N HIS A 58 5.82 -18.89 22.62
CA HIS A 58 6.74 -19.71 21.84
C HIS A 58 6.46 -19.43 20.37
N VAL A 59 7.49 -19.09 19.65
CA VAL A 59 7.42 -18.74 18.23
C VAL A 59 8.33 -19.64 17.43
N LEU A 60 7.81 -20.16 16.32
CA LEU A 60 8.58 -20.89 15.34
C LEU A 60 8.86 -19.98 14.14
N LEU A 61 10.11 -19.77 13.85
CA LEU A 61 10.58 -18.93 12.75
C LEU A 61 11.24 -19.78 11.67
N TYR A 62 11.06 -19.38 10.42
CA TYR A 62 11.78 -19.92 9.28
C TYR A 62 12.67 -18.83 8.70
N THR A 63 13.98 -19.04 8.72
CA THR A 63 14.99 -18.04 8.40
C THR A 63 15.46 -18.12 6.94
N HIS A 64 16.16 -17.08 6.46
CA HIS A 64 16.71 -16.97 5.11
C HIS A 64 17.64 -18.14 4.73
N ASP A 65 18.36 -18.69 5.70
CA ASP A 65 19.25 -19.85 5.54
C ASP A 65 18.52 -21.21 5.66
N LYS A 66 17.19 -21.17 5.49
CA LYS A 66 16.29 -22.34 5.43
C LYS A 66 16.28 -23.20 6.70
N ARG A 67 16.45 -22.59 7.86
CA ARG A 67 16.35 -23.26 9.15
C ARG A 67 15.11 -22.86 9.91
N TYR A 68 14.61 -23.79 10.72
CA TYR A 68 13.61 -23.51 11.72
C TYR A 68 14.30 -23.16 13.04
N ILE A 69 13.85 -22.09 13.67
CA ILE A 69 14.34 -21.63 14.97
C ILE A 69 13.15 -21.46 15.89
N GLU A 70 13.23 -22.05 17.07
CA GLU A 70 12.27 -21.83 18.15
C GLU A 70 12.77 -20.69 19.05
N TYR A 71 11.87 -19.80 19.41
CA TYR A 71 12.15 -18.67 20.29
C TYR A 71 11.09 -18.58 21.38
N GLU A 72 11.53 -18.24 22.59
CA GLU A 72 10.63 -17.96 23.71
C GLU A 72 10.74 -16.50 24.11
N CYS A 73 9.60 -15.82 24.31
CA CYS A 73 9.57 -14.43 24.73
C CYS A 73 8.42 -14.15 25.72
N ASP A 74 8.60 -13.11 26.53
CA ASP A 74 7.58 -12.66 27.48
C ASP A 74 6.46 -11.88 26.81
N HIS A 75 6.78 -11.17 25.73
CA HIS A 75 5.84 -10.33 25.00
C HIS A 75 5.95 -10.61 23.50
N PHE A 76 4.80 -10.71 22.85
CA PHE A 76 4.69 -10.86 21.41
C PHE A 76 3.85 -9.72 20.84
N VAL A 77 4.41 -8.97 19.88
CA VAL A 77 3.70 -7.90 19.17
C VAL A 77 3.43 -8.35 17.75
N ASN A 78 2.16 -8.56 17.42
CA ASN A 78 1.74 -8.93 16.08
C ASN A 78 1.59 -7.67 15.20
N ALA A 79 2.62 -7.35 14.43
CA ALA A 79 2.63 -6.27 13.43
C ALA A 79 2.79 -6.83 12.01
N LEU A 80 2.17 -7.98 11.72
CA LEU A 80 2.37 -8.78 10.51
C LEU A 80 1.48 -8.36 9.32
N GLY A 81 0.90 -7.15 9.38
CA GLY A 81 0.11 -6.60 8.29
C GLY A 81 -1.03 -7.55 7.88
N TYR A 82 -1.09 -7.90 6.60
CA TYR A 82 -2.14 -8.77 6.07
C TYR A 82 -2.16 -10.19 6.64
N SER A 83 -1.09 -10.65 7.26
CA SER A 83 -1.03 -11.95 7.94
C SER A 83 -1.45 -11.89 9.41
N ALA A 84 -1.70 -10.69 9.96
CA ALA A 84 -1.94 -10.50 11.38
C ALA A 84 -3.12 -11.34 11.92
N GLU A 85 -4.22 -11.43 11.17
CA GLU A 85 -5.39 -12.24 11.55
C GLU A 85 -5.03 -13.73 11.66
N ARG A 86 -4.25 -14.27 10.72
CA ARG A 86 -3.85 -15.69 10.75
C ARG A 86 -3.12 -16.01 12.06
N PHE A 87 -2.17 -15.18 12.46
CA PHE A 87 -1.38 -15.43 13.67
C PHE A 87 -2.13 -15.07 14.96
N ALA A 88 -3.06 -14.12 14.92
CA ALA A 88 -3.96 -13.88 16.04
C ALA A 88 -4.83 -15.12 16.35
N ARG A 89 -5.33 -15.78 15.31
CA ARG A 89 -6.14 -17.02 15.47
C ARG A 89 -5.37 -18.16 16.10
N MET A 90 -4.07 -18.30 15.88
CA MET A 90 -3.23 -19.28 16.56
C MET A 90 -3.20 -19.06 18.07
N LEU A 91 -3.41 -17.81 18.51
CA LEU A 91 -3.51 -17.43 19.93
C LEU A 91 -4.96 -17.41 20.45
N GLY A 92 -5.93 -17.92 19.67
CA GLY A 92 -7.35 -17.91 20.02
C GLY A 92 -8.01 -16.52 19.94
N LEU A 93 -7.37 -15.56 19.25
CA LEU A 93 -7.87 -14.20 19.09
C LEU A 93 -8.49 -14.02 17.70
N TYR A 94 -9.48 -13.14 17.64
CA TYR A 94 -10.09 -12.69 16.39
C TYR A 94 -10.00 -11.18 16.28
N THR A 95 -9.32 -10.68 15.26
CA THR A 95 -9.12 -9.23 15.08
C THR A 95 -10.14 -8.60 14.13
N GLY A 96 -10.82 -9.42 13.33
CA GLY A 96 -11.72 -8.93 12.27
C GLY A 96 -11.01 -8.24 11.10
N LEU A 97 -9.70 -8.38 11.02
CA LEU A 97 -8.90 -7.80 9.94
C LEU A 97 -8.87 -8.72 8.73
N TYR A 98 -8.92 -8.13 7.53
CA TYR A 98 -8.79 -8.89 6.30
C TYR A 98 -7.93 -8.13 5.26
N PRO A 99 -7.21 -8.86 4.40
CA PRO A 99 -6.39 -8.25 3.36
C PRO A 99 -7.24 -7.74 2.20
N VAL A 100 -6.88 -6.56 1.68
CA VAL A 100 -7.47 -5.95 0.49
C VAL A 100 -6.36 -5.58 -0.48
N LYS A 101 -6.45 -6.07 -1.71
CA LYS A 101 -5.46 -5.79 -2.76
C LYS A 101 -5.58 -4.35 -3.25
N HIS A 102 -4.51 -3.59 -3.09
CA HIS A 102 -4.33 -2.29 -3.72
C HIS A 102 -3.33 -2.39 -4.86
N GLN A 103 -3.55 -1.59 -5.89
CA GLN A 103 -2.74 -1.63 -7.10
C GLN A 103 -2.14 -0.25 -7.36
N ALA A 104 -0.92 -0.24 -7.86
CA ALA A 104 -0.18 0.98 -8.18
C ALA A 104 0.59 0.85 -9.49
N LEU A 105 0.85 1.98 -10.10
CA LEU A 105 1.79 2.12 -11.21
C LEU A 105 2.67 3.34 -11.03
N ILE A 106 3.79 3.36 -11.72
CA ILE A 106 4.65 4.53 -11.85
C ILE A 106 4.95 4.78 -13.34
N THR A 107 4.90 6.04 -13.73
CA THR A 107 5.21 6.46 -15.09
C THR A 107 6.72 6.59 -15.32
N HIS A 108 7.14 6.72 -16.58
CA HIS A 108 8.45 7.28 -16.89
C HIS A 108 8.56 8.72 -16.37
N ARG A 109 9.78 9.25 -16.36
CA ARG A 109 10.05 10.64 -15.95
C ARG A 109 9.30 11.63 -16.82
N LEU A 110 8.78 12.66 -16.17
CA LEU A 110 8.01 13.73 -16.78
C LEU A 110 8.57 15.09 -16.34
N PRO A 111 8.40 16.14 -17.14
CA PRO A 111 8.58 17.49 -16.63
C PRO A 111 7.60 17.76 -15.49
N ASN A 112 7.92 18.74 -14.64
CA ASN A 112 6.98 19.17 -13.61
C ASN A 112 5.70 19.72 -14.24
N LEU A 113 4.56 19.25 -13.75
CA LEU A 113 3.23 19.52 -14.30
C LEU A 113 2.46 20.55 -13.49
N GLY A 114 2.98 20.98 -12.36
CA GLY A 114 2.36 21.97 -11.49
C GLY A 114 2.44 23.39 -12.08
N LYS A 115 1.82 24.33 -11.39
CA LYS A 115 1.88 25.75 -11.76
C LYS A 115 3.33 26.23 -11.70
N ASN A 116 3.75 26.97 -12.72
CA ASN A 116 5.11 27.49 -12.86
C ASN A 116 6.23 26.42 -12.93
N GLY A 117 5.89 25.20 -13.31
CA GLY A 117 6.85 24.11 -13.38
C GLY A 117 7.12 23.42 -12.03
N ASP A 118 6.30 23.68 -11.03
CA ASP A 118 6.32 22.93 -9.77
C ASP A 118 5.83 21.48 -9.97
N ILE A 119 6.00 20.64 -8.97
CA ILE A 119 5.41 19.30 -8.98
C ILE A 119 3.89 19.38 -8.89
N LEU A 120 3.24 18.37 -9.47
CA LEU A 120 1.81 18.21 -9.31
C LEU A 120 1.50 17.74 -7.88
N ASP A 121 0.59 18.44 -7.23
CA ASP A 121 0.05 18.04 -5.94
C ASP A 121 -0.64 16.67 -6.00
N MET A 122 -0.82 16.04 -4.85
CA MET A 122 -1.59 14.81 -4.78
C MET A 122 -3.04 15.06 -5.16
N LEU A 123 -3.51 14.35 -6.18
CA LEU A 123 -4.88 14.38 -6.64
C LEU A 123 -5.61 13.13 -6.18
N ILE A 124 -6.85 13.28 -5.70
CA ILE A 124 -7.70 12.18 -5.27
C ILE A 124 -9.08 12.35 -5.91
N ASP A 125 -9.45 11.40 -6.75
CA ASP A 125 -10.79 11.32 -7.34
C ASP A 125 -11.64 10.29 -6.57
N ARG A 126 -12.72 10.78 -5.98
CA ARG A 126 -13.69 9.97 -5.23
C ARG A 126 -15.04 9.85 -5.93
N ARG A 127 -15.11 10.10 -7.22
CA ARG A 127 -16.34 9.86 -7.98
C ARG A 127 -16.78 8.40 -7.78
N LYS A 128 -18.07 8.20 -7.57
CA LYS A 128 -18.63 6.86 -7.33
C LYS A 128 -18.40 5.97 -8.54
N ARG A 129 -17.80 4.81 -8.30
CA ARG A 129 -17.58 3.72 -9.27
C ARG A 129 -17.97 2.40 -8.63
N ASN A 130 -18.28 1.42 -9.46
CA ASN A 130 -18.71 0.11 -8.94
C ASN A 130 -17.55 -0.70 -8.37
N ASP A 131 -16.35 -0.53 -8.91
CA ASP A 131 -15.17 -1.37 -8.65
C ASP A 131 -14.06 -0.64 -7.87
N PHE A 132 -14.06 0.70 -7.88
CA PHE A 132 -13.07 1.50 -7.15
C PHE A 132 -13.74 2.63 -6.35
N SER A 133 -13.29 2.79 -5.11
CA SER A 133 -13.76 3.84 -4.20
C SER A 133 -12.97 5.14 -4.34
N ALA A 134 -11.74 5.06 -4.81
CA ALA A 134 -10.90 6.21 -5.09
C ALA A 134 -9.82 5.88 -6.13
N VAL A 135 -9.47 6.88 -6.92
CA VAL A 135 -8.28 6.90 -7.78
C VAL A 135 -7.45 8.10 -7.37
N TYR A 136 -6.18 7.89 -7.13
CA TYR A 136 -5.31 8.95 -6.62
C TYR A 136 -3.89 8.82 -7.15
N GLY A 137 -3.17 9.92 -7.12
CA GLY A 137 -1.76 9.93 -7.49
C GLY A 137 -1.09 11.26 -7.24
N GLN A 138 0.21 11.25 -7.37
CA GLN A 138 1.07 12.40 -7.12
C GLN A 138 2.33 12.35 -7.98
N GLN A 139 2.93 13.50 -8.21
CA GLN A 139 4.24 13.59 -8.86
C GLN A 139 5.35 13.66 -7.82
N PHE A 140 6.43 12.91 -8.05
CA PHE A 140 7.62 12.97 -7.21
C PHE A 140 8.55 14.12 -7.63
N ALA A 141 8.93 14.96 -6.69
CA ALA A 141 9.83 16.08 -6.93
C ALA A 141 11.22 15.65 -7.45
N GLU A 142 11.73 14.53 -6.94
CA GLU A 142 13.09 14.07 -7.26
C GLU A 142 13.20 13.51 -8.69
N THR A 143 12.15 12.93 -9.22
CA THR A 143 12.19 12.18 -10.49
C THR A 143 11.23 12.71 -11.55
N GLY A 144 10.22 13.50 -11.16
CA GLY A 144 9.13 13.94 -12.02
C GLY A 144 8.14 12.82 -12.38
N GLN A 145 8.33 11.62 -11.89
CA GLN A 145 7.43 10.48 -12.16
C GLN A 145 6.10 10.64 -11.42
N ILE A 146 5.03 10.16 -12.02
CA ILE A 146 3.74 10.07 -11.33
C ILE A 146 3.56 8.65 -10.82
N ILE A 147 3.29 8.53 -9.53
CA ILE A 147 2.71 7.31 -8.95
C ILE A 147 1.20 7.46 -8.97
N ALA A 148 0.51 6.44 -9.44
CA ALA A 148 -0.95 6.39 -9.49
C ALA A 148 -1.45 5.09 -8.89
N CYS A 149 -2.53 5.20 -8.10
CA CYS A 149 -3.11 4.11 -7.33
C CYS A 149 -4.62 4.12 -7.45
N ALA A 150 -5.24 2.95 -7.23
CA ALA A 150 -6.68 2.84 -7.09
C ALA A 150 -7.02 1.94 -5.90
N SER A 151 -7.96 2.40 -5.08
CA SER A 151 -8.52 1.64 -3.96
C SER A 151 -9.76 0.90 -4.44
N PRO A 152 -9.90 -0.41 -4.20
CA PRO A 152 -11.09 -1.15 -4.56
C PRO A 152 -12.31 -0.64 -3.79
N ALA A 153 -13.49 -0.74 -4.38
CA ALA A 153 -14.75 -0.46 -3.70
C ALA A 153 -15.01 -1.52 -2.61
N VAL A 154 -15.79 -1.15 -1.60
CA VAL A 154 -16.11 -2.06 -0.48
C VAL A 154 -16.72 -3.36 -0.98
N ASP A 155 -17.60 -3.28 -1.98
CA ASP A 155 -18.30 -4.43 -2.54
C ASP A 155 -17.46 -5.26 -3.52
N ALA A 156 -16.34 -4.72 -3.98
CA ALA A 156 -15.40 -5.39 -4.89
C ALA A 156 -14.28 -6.15 -4.15
N LYS A 157 -14.34 -6.21 -2.84
CA LYS A 157 -13.35 -6.84 -1.99
C LYS A 157 -13.51 -8.36 -2.04
N ALA A 158 -12.84 -8.99 -2.99
CA ALA A 158 -12.73 -10.44 -3.01
C ALA A 158 -11.87 -10.92 -1.83
N GLU A 159 -12.31 -11.99 -1.16
CA GLU A 159 -11.42 -12.72 -0.26
C GLU A 159 -10.24 -13.26 -1.05
N ILE A 160 -9.04 -12.83 -0.68
CA ILE A 160 -7.84 -13.25 -1.37
C ILE A 160 -7.48 -14.64 -0.88
N SER A 161 -7.66 -15.60 -1.75
CA SER A 161 -7.37 -17.01 -1.49
C SER A 161 -5.92 -17.40 -1.81
N ASN A 162 -5.20 -16.58 -2.59
CA ASN A 162 -3.86 -16.92 -3.07
C ASN A 162 -2.93 -15.69 -3.14
N PHE A 163 -1.75 -15.78 -2.50
CA PHE A 163 -0.72 -14.74 -2.52
C PHE A 163 -0.09 -14.48 -3.90
N ASP A 164 -0.21 -15.42 -4.83
CA ASP A 164 0.29 -15.25 -6.19
C ASP A 164 -0.47 -14.17 -6.98
N GLU A 165 -1.68 -13.83 -6.57
CA GLU A 165 -2.48 -12.75 -7.17
C GLU A 165 -1.90 -11.34 -6.94
N LEU A 166 -0.91 -11.19 -6.05
CA LEU A 166 -0.21 -9.91 -5.87
C LEU A 166 0.67 -9.51 -7.05
N LYS A 167 1.08 -10.47 -7.87
CA LYS A 167 2.12 -10.23 -8.89
C LYS A 167 1.66 -9.36 -10.06
N PHE A 168 0.35 -9.27 -10.28
CA PHE A 168 -0.16 -8.62 -11.49
C PHE A 168 -1.25 -7.61 -11.18
N ASN A 169 -1.17 -6.44 -11.81
CA ASN A 169 -2.26 -5.50 -11.85
C ASN A 169 -3.33 -5.99 -12.83
N THR A 170 -4.59 -5.74 -12.48
CA THR A 170 -5.70 -6.09 -13.36
C THR A 170 -5.76 -5.14 -14.55
N ARG A 171 -6.28 -5.63 -15.69
CA ARG A 171 -6.57 -4.78 -16.85
C ARG A 171 -7.49 -3.62 -16.46
N ARG A 172 -8.49 -3.89 -15.64
CA ARG A 172 -9.44 -2.89 -15.18
C ARG A 172 -8.78 -1.77 -14.36
N PHE A 173 -7.77 -2.08 -13.56
CA PHE A 173 -6.97 -1.07 -12.87
C PHE A 173 -6.28 -0.13 -13.86
N MET A 174 -5.66 -0.68 -14.91
CA MET A 174 -4.98 0.12 -15.92
C MET A 174 -5.95 1.04 -16.67
N GLU A 175 -7.13 0.51 -17.00
CA GLU A 175 -8.20 1.28 -17.66
C GLU A 175 -8.65 2.46 -16.81
N ILE A 176 -8.97 2.25 -15.52
CA ILE A 176 -9.45 3.31 -14.65
C ILE A 176 -8.40 4.38 -14.35
N ILE A 177 -7.15 3.99 -14.18
CA ILE A 177 -6.05 4.96 -14.03
C ILE A 177 -5.92 5.82 -15.29
N SER A 178 -5.92 5.20 -16.46
CA SER A 178 -5.82 5.93 -17.73
C SER A 178 -7.01 6.86 -17.93
N GLU A 179 -8.23 6.38 -17.69
CA GLU A 179 -9.45 7.18 -17.78
C GLU A 179 -9.35 8.43 -16.90
N VAL A 180 -9.06 8.25 -15.60
CA VAL A 180 -9.07 9.34 -14.63
C VAL A 180 -7.92 10.32 -14.84
N PHE A 181 -6.71 9.83 -15.04
CA PHE A 181 -5.54 10.69 -15.17
C PHE A 181 -5.49 11.43 -16.51
N CYS A 182 -5.93 10.80 -17.60
CA CYS A 182 -6.02 11.49 -18.90
C CYS A 182 -7.17 12.49 -18.94
N ASP A 183 -8.25 12.25 -18.18
CA ASP A 183 -9.34 13.21 -17.99
C ASP A 183 -8.84 14.45 -17.22
N TRP A 184 -8.03 14.27 -16.19
CA TRP A 184 -7.45 15.38 -15.45
C TRP A 184 -6.36 16.11 -16.24
N ILE A 185 -5.44 15.37 -16.86
CA ILE A 185 -4.27 15.87 -17.54
C ILE A 185 -4.11 15.15 -18.87
N PRO A 186 -4.75 15.65 -19.95
CA PRO A 186 -4.78 14.97 -21.25
C PRO A 186 -3.40 14.60 -21.83
N SER A 187 -2.35 15.37 -21.50
CA SER A 187 -0.99 15.10 -21.94
C SER A 187 -0.42 13.78 -21.38
N LEU A 188 -1.01 13.21 -20.35
CA LEU A 188 -0.59 11.92 -19.79
C LEU A 188 -0.96 10.73 -20.67
N ALA A 189 -1.87 10.89 -21.64
CA ALA A 189 -2.29 9.81 -22.55
C ALA A 189 -1.14 9.18 -23.35
N THR A 190 -0.05 9.92 -23.56
CA THR A 190 1.12 9.45 -24.31
C THR A 190 2.29 9.04 -23.42
N VAL A 191 2.13 9.08 -22.11
CA VAL A 191 3.21 8.79 -21.17
C VAL A 191 3.28 7.29 -20.87
N PRO A 192 4.43 6.64 -21.13
CA PRO A 192 4.57 5.23 -20.86
C PRO A 192 4.55 4.93 -19.36
N VAL A 193 4.00 3.77 -19.00
CA VAL A 193 4.13 3.19 -17.67
C VAL A 193 5.48 2.51 -17.55
N GLN A 194 6.24 2.83 -16.51
CA GLN A 194 7.55 2.24 -16.25
C GLN A 194 7.44 0.93 -15.47
N ALA A 195 6.60 0.92 -14.44
CA ALA A 195 6.40 -0.26 -13.60
C ALA A 195 5.01 -0.28 -12.99
N THR A 196 4.56 -1.48 -12.64
CA THR A 196 3.32 -1.72 -11.92
C THR A 196 3.58 -2.70 -10.79
N TRP A 197 2.84 -2.54 -9.68
CA TRP A 197 2.86 -3.48 -8.56
C TRP A 197 1.53 -3.48 -7.82
N SER A 198 1.38 -4.44 -6.93
CA SER A 198 0.26 -4.46 -6.00
C SER A 198 0.72 -4.90 -4.61
N GLY A 199 -0.07 -4.58 -3.61
CA GLY A 199 0.18 -4.90 -2.22
C GLY A 199 -1.13 -5.08 -1.47
N TYR A 200 -1.06 -5.67 -0.29
CA TYR A 200 -2.22 -5.81 0.57
C TYR A 200 -2.26 -4.70 1.61
N TYR A 201 -3.41 -4.01 1.68
CA TYR A 201 -3.81 -3.26 2.83
C TYR A 201 -4.61 -4.15 3.76
N VAL A 202 -4.68 -3.75 5.00
CA VAL A 202 -5.47 -4.45 6.03
C VAL A 202 -6.65 -3.55 6.40
N GLU A 203 -7.84 -4.09 6.24
CA GLU A 203 -9.06 -3.36 6.56
C GLU A 203 -9.89 -4.11 7.62
N PRO A 204 -10.60 -3.41 8.50
CA PRO A 204 -11.52 -4.04 9.43
C PRO A 204 -12.77 -4.55 8.68
N ARG A 205 -13.26 -5.72 9.06
CA ARG A 205 -14.64 -6.11 8.73
C ARG A 205 -15.57 -5.32 9.66
N TYR A 206 -16.39 -4.49 9.09
CA TYR A 206 -17.53 -3.95 9.82
C TYR A 206 -18.52 -5.11 10.00
N ILE A 207 -18.72 -5.51 11.25
CA ILE A 207 -19.71 -6.51 11.66
C ILE A 207 -21.06 -5.83 11.80
#